data_e89657bca1b289d7cfd0c70309a4f29a
#
_entry.id   e89657bca1b289d7cfd0c70309a4f29a
#
_cell.length_a   1.000
_cell.length_b   1.000
_cell.length_c   1.000
_cell.angle_alpha   90.00
_cell.angle_beta   90.00
_cell.angle_gamma   90.00
#
_symmetry.space_group_name_H-M   'P 1'
#
loop_
_entity.id
_entity.type
_entity.pdbx_description
1 polymer ?
#
loop_
_entity_poly.entity_id
_entity_poly.type
_entity_poly.pdbx_seq_one_letter_code
_entity_poly.pdbx_strand_id
1 'polypeptide(L)'
;MSELLRNIDGRTKLAGTNKLEILMFTLGLDNRTGRCETFGINVFKVREVMRVPPITHAPEMPGSVEGMVSLRGVLVPVIDLAKYTGVQTDIKPGIMVVTEYNGHTQGFLVEAVDTILRLDWSAMRVPPDMLNAQMGGLVTAVTELPDGRLVMMMDVEKVLAETGHFNDDLALKAVKPLGISDRTVFFADDSAVARKQIVSALEAMQVNHLSAINGRKAWDELQRIANYAESAGLPVSDMVQVILTDVEMPEMDGYMLTRMIKEDKRFANIPVLMHSSLSSESNQQLGKAVGVDEYVPKFEPQKLSQTLARLLTKNRKD
;
A
#
# COMPACT_ATOMS: atom_id res chain seq x y z
N MET A 1 -1.65 -20.85 -18.33
CA MET A 1 -1.46 -19.38 -18.39
C MET A 1 -2.73 -18.60 -18.72
N SER A 2 -3.63 -19.08 -19.58
CA SER A 2 -4.91 -18.41 -19.93
C SER A 2 -5.97 -18.44 -18.82
N GLU A 3 -5.91 -19.41 -17.90
CA GLU A 3 -6.84 -19.52 -16.76
C GLU A 3 -6.50 -18.56 -15.61
N LEU A 4 -5.22 -18.31 -15.36
CA LEU A 4 -4.74 -17.30 -14.41
C LEU A 4 -5.22 -15.87 -14.79
N LEU A 5 -5.24 -15.56 -16.08
CA LEU A 5 -5.67 -14.24 -16.59
C LEU A 5 -7.19 -14.05 -16.56
N ARG A 6 -7.99 -15.13 -16.73
CA ARG A 6 -9.47 -15.05 -16.63
C ARG A 6 -9.99 -14.77 -15.21
N ASN A 7 -9.21 -15.14 -14.19
CA ASN A 7 -9.58 -14.85 -12.80
C ASN A 7 -9.37 -13.37 -12.40
N ILE A 8 -8.66 -12.61 -13.23
CA ILE A 8 -8.41 -11.18 -12.96
C ILE A 8 -9.68 -10.33 -13.18
N ASP A 9 -10.61 -10.75 -14.04
CA ASP A 9 -11.88 -10.03 -14.27
C ASP A 9 -12.92 -10.18 -13.13
N GLY A 10 -12.70 -11.09 -12.19
CA GLY A 10 -13.53 -11.23 -10.97
C GLY A 10 -13.21 -10.26 -9.84
N ARG A 11 -12.27 -9.34 -10.05
CA ARG A 11 -11.66 -8.44 -9.04
C ARG A 11 -12.65 -7.55 -8.30
N THR A 12 -13.78 -7.19 -8.91
CA THR A 12 -14.77 -6.28 -8.34
C THR A 12 -15.61 -6.86 -7.19
N LYS A 13 -15.56 -8.18 -6.98
CA LYS A 13 -16.42 -8.83 -5.95
C LYS A 13 -15.77 -8.96 -4.57
N LEU A 14 -14.47 -8.68 -4.43
CA LEU A 14 -13.73 -8.93 -3.19
C LEU A 14 -13.62 -7.71 -2.28
N ALA A 15 -13.67 -6.53 -2.84
CA ALA A 15 -13.56 -5.31 -2.06
C ALA A 15 -14.77 -5.15 -1.12
N GLY A 16 -14.50 -4.86 0.14
CA GLY A 16 -15.52 -4.81 1.20
C GLY A 16 -15.92 -6.16 1.79
N THR A 17 -15.32 -7.28 1.35
CA THR A 17 -15.50 -8.61 1.95
C THR A 17 -14.36 -8.98 2.92
N ASN A 18 -13.42 -8.09 3.17
CA ASN A 18 -12.19 -8.34 3.94
C ASN A 18 -11.33 -9.47 3.35
N LYS A 19 -11.40 -9.73 2.03
CA LYS A 19 -10.65 -10.78 1.36
C LYS A 19 -9.51 -10.22 0.50
N LEU A 20 -8.42 -10.98 0.49
CA LEU A 20 -7.19 -10.70 -0.21
C LEU A 20 -6.88 -11.81 -1.21
N GLU A 21 -6.42 -11.48 -2.40
CA GLU A 21 -5.84 -12.40 -3.37
C GLU A 21 -4.35 -12.10 -3.54
N ILE A 22 -3.51 -13.11 -3.30
CA ILE A 22 -2.05 -13.01 -3.33
C ILE A 22 -1.53 -13.85 -4.48
N LEU A 23 -0.77 -13.25 -5.40
CA LEU A 23 0.05 -13.99 -6.35
C LEU A 23 1.32 -14.44 -5.62
N MET A 24 1.48 -15.75 -5.42
CA MET A 24 2.66 -16.32 -4.78
C MET A 24 3.76 -16.57 -5.78
N PHE A 25 5.01 -16.31 -5.38
CA PHE A 25 6.20 -16.53 -6.20
C PHE A 25 7.43 -16.83 -5.36
N THR A 26 8.48 -17.33 -6.02
CA THR A 26 9.79 -17.60 -5.43
C THR A 26 10.88 -16.80 -6.13
N LEU A 27 11.99 -16.57 -5.43
CA LEU A 27 13.17 -15.86 -5.94
C LEU A 27 14.35 -16.79 -6.21
N GLY A 28 14.17 -18.08 -6.02
CA GLY A 28 15.19 -19.10 -6.15
C GLY A 28 15.70 -19.63 -4.82
N LEU A 29 16.45 -20.72 -4.88
CA LEU A 29 17.14 -21.27 -3.74
C LEU A 29 18.28 -20.32 -3.33
N ASP A 30 18.24 -19.81 -2.10
CA ASP A 30 19.34 -19.01 -1.57
C ASP A 30 20.54 -19.92 -1.24
N ASN A 31 21.63 -19.77 -1.95
CA ASN A 31 22.86 -20.57 -1.81
C ASN A 31 23.50 -20.44 -0.42
N ARG A 32 23.20 -19.36 0.33
CA ARG A 32 23.72 -19.15 1.69
C ARG A 32 22.94 -19.95 2.74
N THR A 33 21.64 -20.03 2.58
CA THR A 33 20.76 -20.62 3.59
C THR A 33 20.25 -22.01 3.19
N GLY A 34 20.35 -22.37 1.90
CA GLY A 34 19.78 -23.59 1.35
C GLY A 34 18.24 -23.61 1.36
N ARG A 35 17.59 -22.44 1.45
CA ARG A 35 16.13 -22.28 1.52
C ARG A 35 15.58 -21.56 0.31
N CYS A 36 14.35 -21.87 -0.05
CA CYS A 36 13.57 -21.17 -1.04
C CYS A 36 12.33 -20.62 -0.35
N GLU A 37 12.35 -19.33 -0.08
CA GLU A 37 11.27 -18.64 0.62
C GLU A 37 10.14 -18.27 -0.36
N THR A 38 8.90 -18.21 0.14
CA THR A 38 7.74 -17.84 -0.65
C THR A 38 7.35 -16.39 -0.36
N PHE A 39 7.23 -15.63 -1.43
CA PHE A 39 6.79 -14.24 -1.40
C PHE A 39 5.41 -14.10 -2.04
N GLY A 40 4.75 -12.99 -1.78
CA GLY A 40 3.46 -12.68 -2.36
C GLY A 40 3.33 -11.21 -2.75
N ILE A 41 2.58 -10.96 -3.81
CA ILE A 41 2.13 -9.62 -4.22
C ILE A 41 0.62 -9.64 -4.28
N ASN A 42 -0.05 -8.57 -3.84
CA ASN A 42 -1.48 -8.43 -4.03
C ASN A 42 -1.81 -8.45 -5.53
N VAL A 43 -2.73 -9.33 -5.92
CA VAL A 43 -3.16 -9.50 -7.32
C VAL A 43 -3.71 -8.19 -7.92
N PHE A 44 -4.29 -7.31 -7.11
CA PHE A 44 -4.76 -6.00 -7.58
C PHE A 44 -3.65 -5.11 -8.16
N LYS A 45 -2.41 -5.28 -7.71
CA LYS A 45 -1.24 -4.57 -8.24
C LYS A 45 -0.65 -5.23 -9.48
N VAL A 46 -1.02 -6.50 -9.75
CA VAL A 46 -0.50 -7.27 -10.88
C VAL A 46 -1.32 -6.99 -12.13
N ARG A 47 -0.67 -6.49 -13.16
CA ARG A 47 -1.26 -6.28 -14.47
C ARG A 47 -1.23 -7.54 -15.33
N GLU A 48 -0.06 -8.17 -15.40
CA GLU A 48 0.14 -9.39 -16.16
C GLU A 48 1.37 -10.17 -15.66
N VAL A 49 1.39 -11.48 -15.96
CA VAL A 49 2.52 -12.38 -15.70
C VAL A 49 2.95 -12.97 -17.02
N MET A 50 4.23 -12.88 -17.34
CA MET A 50 4.76 -13.32 -18.63
C MET A 50 6.17 -13.92 -18.51
N ARG A 51 6.62 -14.61 -19.55
CA ARG A 51 8.03 -14.98 -19.64
C ARG A 51 8.88 -13.72 -19.82
N VAL A 52 10.10 -13.76 -19.30
CA VAL A 52 11.02 -12.63 -19.41
C VAL A 52 11.29 -12.33 -20.88
N PRO A 53 10.92 -11.15 -21.40
CA PRO A 53 11.25 -10.73 -22.76
C PRO A 53 12.72 -10.28 -22.82
N PRO A 54 13.27 -10.04 -24.04
CA PRO A 54 14.59 -9.42 -24.17
C PRO A 54 14.63 -8.07 -23.43
N ILE A 55 15.63 -7.94 -22.52
CA ILE A 55 15.85 -6.73 -21.73
C ILE A 55 16.92 -5.89 -22.38
N THR A 56 16.67 -4.60 -22.54
CA THR A 56 17.69 -3.62 -22.95
C THR A 56 18.36 -3.08 -21.72
N HIS A 57 19.62 -3.40 -21.52
CA HIS A 57 20.42 -2.89 -20.40
C HIS A 57 20.75 -1.42 -20.60
N ALA A 58 20.65 -0.63 -19.53
CA ALA A 58 21.08 0.75 -19.52
C ALA A 58 22.34 0.89 -18.64
N PRO A 59 23.34 1.69 -19.03
CA PRO A 59 24.53 1.96 -18.22
C PRO A 59 24.14 2.67 -16.91
N GLU A 60 24.95 2.47 -15.87
CA GLU A 60 24.88 3.21 -14.58
C GLU A 60 23.55 3.04 -13.81
N MET A 61 22.80 1.95 -14.06
CA MET A 61 21.59 1.64 -13.27
C MET A 61 21.96 1.03 -11.91
N PRO A 62 21.10 1.20 -10.89
CA PRO A 62 21.23 0.47 -9.61
C PRO A 62 21.37 -1.03 -9.83
N GLY A 63 22.15 -1.72 -9.01
CA GLY A 63 22.51 -3.13 -9.22
C GLY A 63 21.34 -4.12 -9.31
N SER A 64 20.16 -3.78 -8.78
CA SER A 64 18.93 -4.56 -8.90
C SER A 64 18.11 -4.23 -10.15
N VAL A 65 18.42 -3.14 -10.86
CA VAL A 65 17.72 -2.76 -12.11
C VAL A 65 18.41 -3.42 -13.30
N GLU A 66 17.74 -4.35 -13.95
CA GLU A 66 18.27 -5.09 -15.10
C GLU A 66 18.25 -4.29 -16.42
N GLY A 67 17.41 -3.27 -16.50
CA GLY A 67 17.23 -2.46 -17.69
C GLY A 67 15.78 -2.13 -17.96
N MET A 68 15.41 -2.11 -19.24
CA MET A 68 14.04 -1.78 -19.70
C MET A 68 13.55 -2.74 -20.75
N VAL A 69 12.23 -2.93 -20.80
CA VAL A 69 11.53 -3.65 -21.87
C VAL A 69 10.46 -2.76 -22.47
N SER A 70 10.17 -2.93 -23.77
CA SER A 70 9.03 -2.28 -24.41
C SER A 70 7.83 -3.22 -24.38
N LEU A 71 6.80 -2.87 -23.60
CA LEU A 71 5.53 -3.59 -23.56
C LEU A 71 4.44 -2.74 -24.21
N ARG A 72 3.95 -3.19 -25.37
CA ARG A 72 2.89 -2.49 -26.13
C ARG A 72 3.18 -1.00 -26.35
N GLY A 73 4.45 -0.65 -26.59
CA GLY A 73 4.89 0.74 -26.81
C GLY A 73 5.18 1.54 -25.55
N VAL A 74 5.01 0.95 -24.37
CA VAL A 74 5.39 1.57 -23.09
C VAL A 74 6.74 1.02 -22.64
N LEU A 75 7.66 1.89 -22.27
CA LEU A 75 8.94 1.50 -21.66
C LEU A 75 8.73 1.16 -20.21
N VAL A 76 9.05 -0.07 -19.84
CA VAL A 76 8.85 -0.62 -18.49
C VAL A 76 10.21 -0.94 -17.89
N PRO A 77 10.61 -0.31 -16.76
CA PRO A 77 11.81 -0.69 -16.05
C PRO A 77 11.66 -2.09 -15.44
N VAL A 78 12.76 -2.83 -15.41
CA VAL A 78 12.79 -4.23 -14.98
C VAL A 78 13.73 -4.38 -13.81
N ILE A 79 13.24 -4.92 -12.69
CA ILE A 79 13.97 -5.11 -11.44
C ILE A 79 14.07 -6.60 -11.15
N ASP A 80 15.26 -7.06 -10.85
CA ASP A 80 15.52 -8.40 -10.32
C ASP A 80 15.28 -8.41 -8.80
N LEU A 81 14.19 -9.06 -8.38
CA LEU A 81 13.83 -9.10 -6.97
C LEU A 81 14.81 -9.96 -6.14
N ALA A 82 15.46 -10.97 -6.69
CA ALA A 82 16.48 -11.72 -5.98
C ALA A 82 17.67 -10.81 -5.66
N LYS A 83 18.14 -10.03 -6.63
CA LYS A 83 19.20 -9.03 -6.40
C LYS A 83 18.78 -7.93 -5.43
N TYR A 84 17.54 -7.44 -5.56
CA TYR A 84 17.03 -6.40 -4.69
C TYR A 84 16.92 -6.85 -3.23
N THR A 85 16.47 -8.08 -2.99
CA THR A 85 16.34 -8.66 -1.64
C THR A 85 17.63 -9.24 -1.09
N GLY A 86 18.68 -9.37 -1.92
CA GLY A 86 19.97 -9.97 -1.56
C GLY A 86 19.94 -11.51 -1.51
N VAL A 87 18.94 -12.16 -2.10
CA VAL A 87 18.90 -13.60 -2.31
C VAL A 87 19.99 -14.00 -3.30
N GLN A 88 20.89 -14.87 -2.89
CA GLN A 88 22.00 -15.34 -3.74
C GLN A 88 21.59 -16.66 -4.41
N THR A 89 21.22 -16.59 -5.66
CA THR A 89 20.79 -17.75 -6.44
C THR A 89 21.52 -17.82 -7.78
N ASP A 90 21.81 -19.04 -8.24
CA ASP A 90 22.35 -19.31 -9.58
C ASP A 90 21.23 -19.48 -10.61
N ILE A 91 19.97 -19.50 -10.17
CA ILE A 91 18.81 -19.69 -11.03
C ILE A 91 18.49 -18.36 -11.73
N LYS A 92 18.49 -18.39 -13.05
CA LYS A 92 18.06 -17.22 -13.83
C LYS A 92 16.55 -17.05 -13.73
N PRO A 93 16.05 -15.84 -13.48
CA PRO A 93 14.61 -15.61 -13.45
C PRO A 93 13.97 -15.92 -14.79
N GLY A 94 12.90 -16.74 -14.79
CA GLY A 94 12.18 -17.16 -15.98
C GLY A 94 10.89 -16.39 -16.23
N ILE A 95 10.40 -15.69 -15.21
CA ILE A 95 9.10 -15.02 -15.20
C ILE A 95 9.27 -13.54 -14.86
N MET A 96 8.50 -12.71 -15.53
CA MET A 96 8.33 -11.30 -15.22
C MET A 96 6.90 -11.05 -14.75
N VAL A 97 6.75 -10.54 -13.55
CA VAL A 97 5.49 -10.03 -13.01
C VAL A 97 5.44 -8.53 -13.31
N VAL A 98 4.48 -8.13 -14.12
CA VAL A 98 4.26 -6.73 -14.46
C VAL A 98 3.22 -6.15 -13.50
N THR A 99 3.59 -5.13 -12.78
CA THR A 99 2.69 -4.39 -11.89
C THR A 99 2.34 -3.04 -12.50
N GLU A 100 1.13 -2.59 -12.22
CA GLU A 100 0.68 -1.25 -12.57
C GLU A 100 -0.10 -0.66 -11.41
N TYR A 101 0.38 0.45 -10.89
CA TYR A 101 -0.30 1.24 -9.86
C TYR A 101 0.10 2.70 -9.99
N ASN A 102 -0.86 3.59 -9.74
CA ASN A 102 -0.70 5.05 -9.90
C ASN A 102 -0.12 5.48 -11.27
N GLY A 103 -0.49 4.79 -12.35
CA GLY A 103 0.03 5.09 -13.68
C GLY A 103 1.47 4.69 -13.94
N HIS A 104 2.14 4.07 -12.96
CA HIS A 104 3.50 3.53 -13.11
C HIS A 104 3.45 2.03 -13.39
N THR A 105 4.10 1.63 -14.47
CA THR A 105 4.25 0.21 -14.83
C THR A 105 5.67 -0.23 -14.55
N GLN A 106 5.84 -1.37 -13.86
CA GLN A 106 7.14 -1.93 -13.51
C GLN A 106 7.16 -3.45 -13.70
N GLY A 107 8.26 -3.99 -14.17
CA GLY A 107 8.49 -5.42 -14.28
C GLY A 107 9.37 -5.95 -13.16
N PHE A 108 8.95 -7.01 -12.49
CA PHE A 108 9.70 -7.70 -11.46
C PHE A 108 10.10 -9.08 -11.95
N LEU A 109 11.40 -9.38 -11.96
CA LEU A 109 11.91 -10.70 -12.28
C LEU A 109 11.82 -11.61 -11.06
N VAL A 110 11.23 -12.78 -11.26
CA VAL A 110 11.08 -13.83 -10.26
C VAL A 110 11.46 -15.18 -10.86
N GLU A 111 11.85 -16.14 -10.03
CA GLU A 111 12.17 -17.49 -10.50
C GLU A 111 10.94 -18.17 -11.07
N ALA A 112 9.91 -18.27 -10.25
CA ALA A 112 8.67 -18.97 -10.58
C ALA A 112 7.48 -18.28 -9.90
N VAL A 113 6.33 -18.41 -10.54
CA VAL A 113 5.03 -18.04 -9.99
C VAL A 113 4.27 -19.33 -9.69
N ASP A 114 3.73 -19.43 -8.48
CA ASP A 114 2.96 -20.56 -8.03
C ASP A 114 1.46 -20.35 -8.35
N THR A 115 0.63 -20.22 -7.36
CA THR A 115 -0.82 -20.05 -7.48
C THR A 115 -1.27 -18.72 -6.88
N ILE A 116 -2.53 -18.37 -7.13
CA ILE A 116 -3.19 -17.28 -6.43
C ILE A 116 -3.82 -17.86 -5.15
N LEU A 117 -3.35 -17.35 -4.01
CA LEU A 117 -3.89 -17.66 -2.70
C LEU A 117 -5.00 -16.65 -2.37
N ARG A 118 -6.18 -17.14 -2.00
CA ARG A 118 -7.28 -16.32 -1.51
C ARG A 118 -7.48 -16.56 -0.03
N LEU A 119 -7.44 -15.48 0.76
CA LEU A 119 -7.62 -15.54 2.20
C LEU A 119 -8.30 -14.27 2.75
N ASP A 120 -8.63 -14.31 4.02
CA ASP A 120 -9.11 -13.14 4.74
C ASP A 120 -7.95 -12.26 5.21
N TRP A 121 -8.11 -10.95 5.21
CA TRP A 121 -7.09 -10.02 5.74
C TRP A 121 -6.75 -10.32 7.21
N SER A 122 -7.68 -10.86 7.98
CA SER A 122 -7.44 -11.29 9.36
C SER A 122 -6.44 -12.43 9.51
N ALA A 123 -6.16 -13.20 8.44
CA ALA A 123 -5.11 -14.22 8.41
C ALA A 123 -3.71 -13.63 8.18
N MET A 124 -3.63 -12.37 7.76
CA MET A 124 -2.36 -11.65 7.59
C MET A 124 -1.93 -11.06 8.93
N ARG A 125 -0.66 -11.22 9.26
CA ARG A 125 -0.07 -10.71 10.50
C ARG A 125 1.04 -9.72 10.19
N VAL A 126 1.20 -8.72 11.04
CA VAL A 126 2.35 -7.83 10.98
C VAL A 126 3.63 -8.64 11.21
N PRO A 127 4.67 -8.47 10.38
CA PRO A 127 5.92 -9.20 10.56
C PRO A 127 6.58 -8.82 11.88
N PRO A 128 7.31 -9.76 12.54
CA PRO A 128 8.10 -9.44 13.73
C PRO A 128 9.11 -8.31 13.44
N ASP A 129 9.38 -7.47 14.44
CA ASP A 129 10.27 -6.31 14.33
C ASP A 129 11.66 -6.67 13.78
N MET A 130 12.20 -7.85 14.15
CA MET A 130 13.49 -8.34 13.66
C MET A 130 13.47 -8.54 12.13
N LEU A 131 12.40 -9.14 11.59
CA LEU A 131 12.25 -9.35 10.15
C LEU A 131 12.11 -8.00 9.43
N ASN A 132 11.32 -7.12 10.01
CA ASN A 132 11.10 -5.79 9.48
C ASN A 132 12.39 -4.95 9.44
N ALA A 133 13.21 -5.01 10.49
CA ALA A 133 14.50 -4.33 10.55
C ALA A 133 15.51 -4.88 9.52
N GLN A 134 15.59 -6.22 9.38
CA GLN A 134 16.52 -6.86 8.43
C GLN A 134 16.15 -6.62 6.97
N MET A 135 14.87 -6.63 6.65
CA MET A 135 14.36 -6.40 5.29
C MET A 135 14.01 -4.94 5.01
N GLY A 136 14.36 -4.03 5.94
CA GLY A 136 14.15 -2.59 5.75
C GLY A 136 12.70 -2.19 5.53
N GLY A 137 11.71 -2.96 6.00
CA GLY A 137 10.29 -2.72 5.77
C GLY A 137 9.78 -3.19 4.40
N LEU A 138 10.49 -4.09 3.72
CA LEU A 138 10.06 -4.66 2.44
C LEU A 138 8.88 -5.64 2.59
N VAL A 139 8.76 -6.28 3.75
CA VAL A 139 7.67 -7.20 4.06
C VAL A 139 6.64 -6.48 4.92
N THR A 140 5.43 -6.30 4.40
CA THR A 140 4.34 -5.60 5.13
C THR A 140 3.49 -6.54 5.95
N ALA A 141 3.38 -7.81 5.54
CA ALA A 141 2.60 -8.81 6.24
C ALA A 141 3.14 -10.23 5.99
N VAL A 142 2.77 -11.15 6.89
CA VAL A 142 3.11 -12.57 6.79
C VAL A 142 1.85 -13.40 7.03
N THR A 143 1.68 -14.48 6.26
CA THR A 143 0.67 -15.51 6.52
C THR A 143 1.27 -16.90 6.46
N GLU A 144 0.63 -17.86 7.12
CA GLU A 144 1.04 -19.25 7.12
C GLU A 144 0.08 -20.08 6.26
N LEU A 145 0.65 -20.89 5.38
CA LEU A 145 -0.10 -21.84 4.56
C LEU A 145 -0.47 -23.09 5.38
N PRO A 146 -1.47 -23.88 4.93
CA PRO A 146 -1.83 -25.12 5.61
C PRO A 146 -0.70 -26.16 5.72
N ASP A 147 0.32 -26.08 4.86
CA ASP A 147 1.51 -26.94 4.88
C ASP A 147 2.64 -26.41 5.80
N GLY A 148 2.40 -25.31 6.51
CA GLY A 148 3.35 -24.68 7.44
C GLY A 148 4.35 -23.72 6.79
N ARG A 149 4.32 -23.54 5.46
CA ARG A 149 5.15 -22.52 4.78
C ARG A 149 4.62 -21.13 5.10
N LEU A 150 5.55 -20.19 5.27
CA LEU A 150 5.21 -18.79 5.42
C LEU A 150 5.23 -18.08 4.04
N VAL A 151 4.27 -17.21 3.83
CA VAL A 151 4.22 -16.30 2.67
C VAL A 151 4.46 -14.89 3.17
N MET A 152 5.49 -14.26 2.62
CA MET A 152 5.88 -12.87 2.95
C MET A 152 5.32 -11.90 1.91
N MET A 153 4.40 -11.02 2.31
CA MET A 153 3.85 -9.98 1.44
C MET A 153 4.88 -8.91 1.18
N MET A 154 5.21 -8.69 -0.09
CA MET A 154 6.20 -7.74 -0.53
C MET A 154 5.59 -6.37 -0.82
N ASP A 155 6.18 -5.32 -0.23
CA ASP A 155 5.85 -3.93 -0.54
C ASP A 155 6.50 -3.51 -1.87
N VAL A 156 5.76 -3.69 -2.96
CA VAL A 156 6.22 -3.29 -4.30
C VAL A 156 6.26 -1.77 -4.49
N GLU A 157 5.54 -1.02 -3.65
CA GLU A 157 5.58 0.45 -3.66
C GLU A 157 6.93 0.94 -3.13
N LYS A 158 7.45 0.25 -2.09
CA LYS A 158 8.79 0.50 -1.58
C LYS A 158 9.86 0.23 -2.64
N VAL A 159 9.77 -0.90 -3.34
CA VAL A 159 10.72 -1.23 -4.42
C VAL A 159 10.70 -0.13 -5.49
N LEU A 160 9.51 0.32 -5.88
CA LEU A 160 9.36 1.41 -6.84
C LEU A 160 9.96 2.72 -6.32
N ALA A 161 9.69 3.08 -5.07
CA ALA A 161 10.18 4.33 -4.48
C ALA A 161 11.72 4.37 -4.39
N GLU A 162 12.35 3.22 -4.14
CA GLU A 162 13.82 3.13 -4.02
C GLU A 162 14.54 3.00 -5.36
N THR A 163 13.89 2.45 -6.38
CA THR A 163 14.47 2.24 -7.71
C THR A 163 14.03 3.27 -8.74
N GLY A 164 12.90 3.96 -8.49
CA GLY A 164 12.39 5.06 -9.30
C GLY A 164 12.89 6.41 -8.79
N HIS A 165 13.26 7.30 -9.70
CA HIS A 165 13.57 8.69 -9.33
C HIS A 165 12.25 9.48 -9.20
N PHE A 166 11.51 9.26 -8.09
CA PHE A 166 10.38 10.13 -7.78
C PHE A 166 10.90 11.44 -7.21
N ASN A 167 10.57 12.53 -7.86
CA ASN A 167 10.99 13.87 -7.43
C ASN A 167 9.97 14.43 -6.41
N ASP A 168 9.69 13.64 -5.35
CA ASP A 168 8.76 14.00 -4.28
C ASP A 168 9.14 15.32 -3.61
N ASP A 169 10.45 15.62 -3.53
CA ASP A 169 10.95 16.86 -2.94
C ASP A 169 10.46 18.13 -3.66
N LEU A 170 10.32 18.08 -4.99
CA LEU A 170 9.78 19.21 -5.75
C LEU A 170 8.27 19.35 -5.55
N ALA A 171 7.55 18.24 -5.49
CA ALA A 171 6.12 18.22 -5.27
C ALA A 171 5.77 18.69 -3.84
N LEU A 172 6.56 18.30 -2.85
CA LEU A 172 6.40 18.73 -1.45
C LEU A 172 6.72 20.22 -1.25
N LYS A 173 7.72 20.78 -1.97
CA LYS A 173 8.03 22.22 -1.94
C LYS A 173 6.89 23.10 -2.41
N ALA A 174 5.97 22.56 -3.20
CA ALA A 174 4.78 23.28 -3.66
C ALA A 174 3.64 23.28 -2.64
N VAL A 175 3.72 22.45 -1.59
CA VAL A 175 2.74 22.39 -0.51
C VAL A 175 2.92 23.62 0.39
N LYS A 176 1.81 24.32 0.64
CA LYS A 176 1.82 25.55 1.48
C LYS A 176 1.31 25.25 2.87
N PRO A 177 1.87 25.88 3.92
CA PRO A 177 1.31 25.85 5.26
C PRO A 177 -0.14 26.36 5.25
N LEU A 178 -1.02 25.67 5.99
CA LEU A 178 -2.44 26.06 6.10
C LEU A 178 -2.70 27.11 7.19
N GLY A 179 -1.74 27.33 8.10
CA GLY A 179 -1.92 28.24 9.24
C GLY A 179 -2.95 27.78 10.26
N ILE A 180 -3.22 26.47 10.33
CA ILE A 180 -4.20 25.84 11.23
C ILE A 180 -3.52 24.71 12.03
N SER A 181 -2.64 25.10 12.94
CA SER A 181 -1.86 24.15 13.76
C SER A 181 -2.67 23.42 14.85
N ASP A 182 -3.95 23.74 15.00
CA ASP A 182 -4.90 23.11 15.94
C ASP A 182 -5.63 21.89 15.34
N ARG A 183 -5.33 21.53 14.10
CA ARG A 183 -5.98 20.43 13.40
C ARG A 183 -5.12 19.17 13.40
N THR A 184 -5.78 18.03 13.55
CA THR A 184 -5.14 16.71 13.57
C THR A 184 -5.74 15.81 12.50
N VAL A 185 -4.87 15.23 11.69
CA VAL A 185 -5.21 14.16 10.75
C VAL A 185 -4.78 12.82 11.37
N PHE A 186 -5.71 11.90 11.50
CA PHE A 186 -5.39 10.51 11.82
C PHE A 186 -5.19 9.73 10.52
N PHE A 187 -4.11 8.95 10.40
CA PHE A 187 -3.93 8.14 9.21
C PHE A 187 -3.47 6.71 9.50
N ALA A 188 -3.86 5.78 8.61
CA ALA A 188 -3.47 4.37 8.65
C ALA A 188 -2.93 3.93 7.29
N ASP A 189 -1.75 3.31 7.29
CA ASP A 189 -1.10 2.76 6.10
C ASP A 189 -0.07 1.72 6.55
N ASP A 190 0.06 0.57 5.86
CA ASP A 190 1.02 -0.48 6.22
C ASP A 190 2.41 -0.25 5.62
N SER A 191 2.51 0.51 4.52
CA SER A 191 3.78 0.86 3.88
C SER A 191 4.52 1.95 4.66
N ALA A 192 5.75 1.65 5.09
CA ALA A 192 6.60 2.63 5.77
C ALA A 192 6.93 3.83 4.87
N VAL A 193 7.05 3.59 3.55
CA VAL A 193 7.31 4.65 2.56
C VAL A 193 6.11 5.56 2.42
N ALA A 194 4.91 5.00 2.27
CA ALA A 194 3.69 5.79 2.18
C ALA A 194 3.45 6.61 3.46
N ARG A 195 3.66 6.01 4.65
CA ARG A 195 3.55 6.75 5.91
C ARG A 195 4.52 7.93 5.97
N LYS A 196 5.78 7.74 5.55
CA LYS A 196 6.77 8.83 5.50
C LYS A 196 6.34 9.96 4.57
N GLN A 197 5.78 9.64 3.39
CA GLN A 197 5.28 10.63 2.45
C GLN A 197 4.08 11.40 3.02
N ILE A 198 3.13 10.72 3.68
CA ILE A 198 1.99 11.36 4.35
C ILE A 198 2.49 12.31 5.43
N VAL A 199 3.42 11.87 6.29
CA VAL A 199 4.03 12.71 7.34
C VAL A 199 4.68 13.94 6.73
N SER A 200 5.51 13.78 5.70
CA SER A 200 6.18 14.91 5.03
C SER A 200 5.18 15.93 4.46
N ALA A 201 4.06 15.46 3.90
CA ALA A 201 2.99 16.34 3.40
C ALA A 201 2.29 17.09 4.54
N LEU A 202 1.95 16.41 5.65
CA LEU A 202 1.28 17.01 6.80
C LEU A 202 2.19 18.02 7.54
N GLU A 203 3.49 17.70 7.68
CA GLU A 203 4.49 18.62 8.24
C GLU A 203 4.64 19.87 7.38
N ALA A 204 4.71 19.73 6.04
CA ALA A 204 4.74 20.86 5.11
C ALA A 204 3.48 21.74 5.22
N MET A 205 2.32 21.14 5.52
CA MET A 205 1.06 21.82 5.77
C MET A 205 0.97 22.44 7.17
N GLN A 206 1.87 22.09 8.08
CA GLN A 206 1.86 22.42 9.53
C GLN A 206 0.59 21.92 10.23
N VAL A 207 0.20 20.67 9.94
CA VAL A 207 -0.97 19.98 10.51
C VAL A 207 -0.48 18.87 11.43
N ASN A 208 -1.09 18.75 12.63
CA ASN A 208 -0.80 17.66 13.55
C ASN A 208 -1.26 16.32 12.98
N HIS A 209 -0.59 15.24 13.36
CA HIS A 209 -0.97 13.92 12.87
C HIS A 209 -0.79 12.83 13.92
N LEU A 210 -1.62 11.81 13.81
CA LEU A 210 -1.53 10.52 14.51
C LEU A 210 -1.54 9.41 13.47
N SER A 211 -0.85 8.32 13.71
CA SER A 211 -0.73 7.25 12.73
C SER A 211 -0.89 5.85 13.31
N ALA A 212 -1.36 4.93 12.47
CA ALA A 212 -1.39 3.50 12.73
C ALA A 212 -0.80 2.73 11.55
N ILE A 213 -0.28 1.53 11.82
CA ILE A 213 0.39 0.68 10.82
C ILE A 213 -0.55 -0.30 10.12
N ASN A 214 -1.81 -0.39 10.52
CA ASN A 214 -2.84 -1.20 9.88
C ASN A 214 -4.24 -0.78 10.38
N GLY A 215 -5.29 -1.33 9.75
CA GLY A 215 -6.66 -0.97 10.07
C GLY A 215 -7.10 -1.39 11.47
N ARG A 216 -6.61 -2.53 12.00
CA ARG A 216 -6.92 -2.98 13.36
C ARG A 216 -6.36 -2.02 14.41
N LYS A 217 -5.08 -1.69 14.28
CA LYS A 217 -4.43 -0.71 15.18
C LYS A 217 -5.07 0.67 15.06
N ALA A 218 -5.49 1.05 13.85
CA ALA A 218 -6.20 2.30 13.63
C ALA A 218 -7.54 2.32 14.38
N TRP A 219 -8.32 1.25 14.28
CA TRP A 219 -9.60 1.15 14.98
C TRP A 219 -9.41 1.20 16.50
N ASP A 220 -8.46 0.42 17.04
CA ASP A 220 -8.17 0.39 18.48
C ASP A 220 -7.80 1.79 19.00
N GLU A 221 -6.95 2.52 18.26
CA GLU A 221 -6.53 3.88 18.64
C GLU A 221 -7.68 4.89 18.51
N LEU A 222 -8.48 4.82 17.45
CA LEU A 222 -9.66 5.68 17.29
C LEU A 222 -10.67 5.44 18.43
N GLN A 223 -10.91 4.19 18.86
CA GLN A 223 -11.74 3.89 20.02
C GLN A 223 -11.17 4.49 21.31
N ARG A 224 -9.84 4.44 21.48
CA ARG A 224 -9.17 5.07 22.65
C ARG A 224 -9.38 6.59 22.66
N ILE A 225 -9.23 7.23 21.49
CA ILE A 225 -9.48 8.68 21.33
C ILE A 225 -10.94 9.01 21.63
N ALA A 226 -11.88 8.22 21.12
CA ALA A 226 -13.32 8.45 21.33
C ALA A 226 -13.70 8.30 22.80
N ASN A 227 -13.19 7.29 23.50
CA ASN A 227 -13.45 7.10 24.93
C ASN A 227 -12.85 8.23 25.78
N TYR A 228 -11.67 8.73 25.40
CA TYR A 228 -11.07 9.89 26.06
C TYR A 228 -11.92 11.14 25.84
N ALA A 229 -12.32 11.44 24.61
CA ALA A 229 -13.16 12.58 24.28
C ALA A 229 -14.49 12.55 25.08
N GLU A 230 -15.15 11.39 25.13
CA GLU A 230 -16.38 11.18 25.89
C GLU A 230 -16.17 11.46 27.39
N SER A 231 -15.07 10.96 27.97
CA SER A 231 -14.74 11.21 29.39
C SER A 231 -14.46 12.68 29.69
N ALA A 232 -13.97 13.42 28.70
CA ALA A 232 -13.69 14.86 28.79
C ALA A 232 -14.91 15.73 28.44
N GLY A 233 -16.03 15.13 28.02
CA GLY A 233 -17.22 15.87 27.56
C GLY A 233 -17.02 16.60 26.23
N LEU A 234 -16.07 16.13 25.39
CA LEU A 234 -15.71 16.74 24.11
C LEU A 234 -16.19 15.85 22.96
N PRO A 235 -16.56 16.43 21.79
CA PRO A 235 -16.79 15.64 20.59
C PRO A 235 -15.45 15.12 20.05
N VAL A 236 -15.46 13.92 19.44
CA VAL A 236 -14.26 13.33 18.83
C VAL A 236 -13.70 14.22 17.70
N SER A 237 -14.56 15.00 17.04
CA SER A 237 -14.17 15.95 16.00
C SER A 237 -13.27 17.09 16.48
N ASP A 238 -13.16 17.33 17.80
CA ASP A 238 -12.21 18.28 18.35
C ASP A 238 -10.81 17.66 18.49
N MET A 239 -10.73 16.32 18.54
CA MET A 239 -9.48 15.58 18.65
C MET A 239 -8.90 15.17 17.28
N VAL A 240 -9.77 14.78 16.34
CA VAL A 240 -9.41 14.34 15.00
C VAL A 240 -10.39 14.93 13.98
N GLN A 241 -9.89 15.65 12.99
CA GLN A 241 -10.74 16.34 12.02
C GLN A 241 -10.86 15.63 10.68
N VAL A 242 -9.88 14.79 10.32
CA VAL A 242 -9.88 13.97 9.10
C VAL A 242 -9.25 12.61 9.43
N ILE A 243 -9.84 11.55 8.90
CA ILE A 243 -9.24 10.21 8.95
C ILE A 243 -8.82 9.85 7.52
N LEU A 244 -7.55 9.48 7.34
CA LEU A 244 -7.00 9.00 6.08
C LEU A 244 -6.64 7.53 6.24
N THR A 245 -7.05 6.68 5.29
CA THR A 245 -6.76 5.24 5.36
C THR A 245 -6.29 4.72 4.00
N ASP A 246 -5.29 3.84 4.03
CA ASP A 246 -5.03 2.97 2.88
C ASP A 246 -6.15 1.93 2.76
N VAL A 247 -6.28 1.35 1.58
CA VAL A 247 -7.19 0.23 1.28
C VAL A 247 -6.59 -1.09 1.74
N GLU A 248 -5.34 -1.34 1.40
CA GLU A 248 -4.68 -2.64 1.52
C GLU A 248 -3.82 -2.70 2.78
N MET A 249 -4.41 -3.13 3.88
CA MET A 249 -3.69 -3.26 5.16
C MET A 249 -3.91 -4.63 5.78
N PRO A 250 -2.88 -5.21 6.45
CA PRO A 250 -3.03 -6.47 7.18
C PRO A 250 -4.02 -6.35 8.33
N GLU A 251 -4.57 -7.49 8.77
CA GLU A 251 -5.55 -7.65 9.85
C GLU A 251 -6.92 -7.02 9.57
N MET A 252 -6.99 -5.83 8.99
CA MET A 252 -8.22 -5.13 8.63
C MET A 252 -7.97 -4.18 7.46
N ASP A 253 -8.70 -4.35 6.38
CA ASP A 253 -8.63 -3.46 5.21
C ASP A 253 -9.27 -2.08 5.47
N GLY A 254 -8.96 -1.10 4.61
CA GLY A 254 -9.49 0.26 4.75
C GLY A 254 -10.99 0.39 4.51
N TYR A 255 -11.60 -0.52 3.75
CA TYR A 255 -13.05 -0.52 3.55
C TYR A 255 -13.79 -0.95 4.82
N MET A 256 -13.28 -2.01 5.49
CA MET A 256 -13.82 -2.46 6.76
C MET A 256 -13.63 -1.41 7.84
N LEU A 257 -12.43 -0.82 7.93
CA LEU A 257 -12.16 0.28 8.85
C LEU A 257 -13.12 1.45 8.63
N THR A 258 -13.30 1.88 7.38
CA THR A 258 -14.22 2.98 7.03
C THR A 258 -15.66 2.67 7.43
N ARG A 259 -16.13 1.45 7.17
CA ARG A 259 -17.48 1.01 7.57
C ARG A 259 -17.65 1.14 9.09
N MET A 260 -16.71 0.62 9.88
CA MET A 260 -16.77 0.68 11.34
C MET A 260 -16.76 2.13 11.84
N ILE A 261 -15.95 3.01 11.23
CA ILE A 261 -15.93 4.45 11.53
C ILE A 261 -17.30 5.08 11.25
N LYS A 262 -17.90 4.79 10.09
CA LYS A 262 -19.17 5.40 9.69
C LYS A 262 -20.39 4.85 10.45
N GLU A 263 -20.31 3.62 10.95
CA GLU A 263 -21.34 3.02 11.82
C GLU A 263 -21.30 3.55 13.26
N ASP A 264 -20.14 4.02 13.74
CA ASP A 264 -19.99 4.60 15.07
C ASP A 264 -20.35 6.09 15.07
N LYS A 265 -21.47 6.42 15.74
CA LYS A 265 -22.02 7.79 15.80
C LYS A 265 -21.02 8.85 16.30
N ARG A 266 -20.02 8.47 17.10
CA ARG A 266 -19.01 9.38 17.63
C ARG A 266 -18.12 9.96 16.52
N PHE A 267 -17.98 9.26 15.38
CA PHE A 267 -17.20 9.67 14.23
C PHE A 267 -18.05 10.19 13.05
N ALA A 268 -19.38 10.30 13.19
CA ALA A 268 -20.30 10.56 12.09
C ALA A 268 -19.97 11.82 11.25
N ASN A 269 -19.40 12.85 11.89
CA ASN A 269 -19.06 14.12 11.24
C ASN A 269 -17.58 14.20 10.80
N ILE A 270 -16.80 13.12 10.99
CA ILE A 270 -15.39 13.10 10.60
C ILE A 270 -15.27 12.54 9.19
N PRO A 271 -14.76 13.31 8.23
CA PRO A 271 -14.55 12.82 6.87
C PRO A 271 -13.47 11.74 6.84
N VAL A 272 -13.74 10.70 6.05
CA VAL A 272 -12.79 9.62 5.76
C VAL A 272 -12.28 9.77 4.34
N LEU A 273 -10.97 9.94 4.21
CA LEU A 273 -10.25 10.03 2.96
C LEU A 273 -9.54 8.70 2.69
N MET A 274 -9.81 8.08 1.55
CA MET A 274 -9.09 6.88 1.13
C MET A 274 -7.88 7.25 0.26
N HIS A 275 -6.71 6.78 0.67
CA HIS A 275 -5.42 7.07 0.03
C HIS A 275 -4.80 5.76 -0.43
N SER A 276 -4.93 5.43 -1.71
CA SER A 276 -4.57 4.11 -2.21
C SER A 276 -3.94 4.16 -3.60
N SER A 277 -3.09 3.18 -3.88
CA SER A 277 -2.57 2.90 -5.22
C SER A 277 -3.62 2.29 -6.16
N LEU A 278 -4.74 1.81 -5.62
CA LEU A 278 -5.85 1.23 -6.36
C LEU A 278 -6.84 2.32 -6.82
N SER A 279 -6.59 2.92 -7.97
CA SER A 279 -7.37 4.07 -8.48
C SER A 279 -8.50 3.71 -9.47
N SER A 280 -8.83 2.41 -9.67
CA SER A 280 -9.87 1.99 -10.60
C SER A 280 -11.25 2.52 -10.20
N GLU A 281 -12.13 2.73 -11.18
CA GLU A 281 -13.52 3.16 -10.94
C GLU A 281 -14.26 2.22 -9.99
N SER A 282 -14.03 0.92 -10.12
CA SER A 282 -14.61 -0.11 -9.24
C SER A 282 -14.23 0.10 -7.78
N ASN A 283 -12.96 0.40 -7.50
CA ASN A 283 -12.48 0.64 -6.14
C ASN A 283 -13.07 1.93 -5.56
N GLN A 284 -13.21 2.98 -6.40
CA GLN A 284 -13.86 4.21 -5.99
C GLN A 284 -15.36 4.02 -5.68
N GLN A 285 -16.06 3.21 -6.49
CA GLN A 285 -17.49 2.88 -6.24
C GLN A 285 -17.66 2.13 -4.91
N LEU A 286 -16.76 1.20 -4.60
CA LEU A 286 -16.75 0.47 -3.33
C LEU A 286 -16.47 1.41 -2.15
N GLY A 287 -15.49 2.29 -2.28
CA GLY A 287 -15.23 3.33 -1.28
C GLY A 287 -16.50 4.15 -0.98
N LYS A 288 -17.21 4.59 -2.01
CA LYS A 288 -18.48 5.29 -1.85
C LYS A 288 -19.54 4.46 -1.14
N ALA A 289 -19.63 3.16 -1.46
CA ALA A 289 -20.60 2.25 -0.85
C ALA A 289 -20.38 2.04 0.65
N VAL A 290 -19.14 2.14 1.16
CA VAL A 290 -18.81 2.05 2.59
C VAL A 290 -18.76 3.42 3.28
N GLY A 291 -19.01 4.52 2.55
CA GLY A 291 -19.11 5.86 3.11
C GLY A 291 -17.80 6.67 3.08
N VAL A 292 -16.87 6.34 2.19
CA VAL A 292 -15.68 7.19 1.94
C VAL A 292 -16.13 8.54 1.39
N ASP A 293 -15.63 9.62 1.98
CA ASP A 293 -15.96 10.98 1.54
C ASP A 293 -15.13 11.42 0.33
N GLU A 294 -13.86 11.02 0.28
CA GLU A 294 -12.92 11.37 -0.79
C GLU A 294 -11.96 10.25 -1.08
N TYR A 295 -11.44 10.23 -2.30
CA TYR A 295 -10.45 9.25 -2.75
C TYR A 295 -9.25 9.97 -3.39
N VAL A 296 -8.04 9.72 -2.90
CA VAL A 296 -6.81 10.30 -3.44
C VAL A 296 -5.82 9.18 -3.77
N PRO A 297 -5.26 9.13 -4.99
CA PRO A 297 -4.20 8.20 -5.32
C PRO A 297 -2.94 8.45 -4.48
N LYS A 298 -2.19 7.39 -4.14
CA LYS A 298 -0.86 7.50 -3.53
C LYS A 298 0.12 8.19 -4.50
N PHE A 299 1.23 8.70 -3.99
CA PHE A 299 2.29 9.39 -4.75
C PHE A 299 1.85 10.67 -5.48
N GLU A 300 0.72 11.28 -5.08
CA GLU A 300 0.27 12.59 -5.54
C GLU A 300 0.21 13.60 -4.37
N PRO A 301 1.35 14.04 -3.80
CA PRO A 301 1.37 14.85 -2.58
C PRO A 301 0.66 16.19 -2.72
N GLN A 302 0.63 16.78 -3.92
CA GLN A 302 -0.12 18.02 -4.18
C GLN A 302 -1.63 17.78 -4.09
N LYS A 303 -2.13 16.69 -4.68
CA LYS A 303 -3.57 16.36 -4.64
C LYS A 303 -4.01 15.97 -3.23
N LEU A 304 -3.14 15.22 -2.50
CA LEU A 304 -3.36 14.89 -1.10
C LEU A 304 -3.48 16.17 -0.27
N SER A 305 -2.50 17.08 -0.36
CA SER A 305 -2.50 18.32 0.41
C SER A 305 -3.68 19.23 0.07
N GLN A 306 -4.05 19.38 -1.21
CA GLN A 306 -5.22 20.14 -1.63
C GLN A 306 -6.53 19.56 -1.07
N THR A 307 -6.67 18.23 -1.11
CA THR A 307 -7.86 17.57 -0.59
C THR A 307 -7.96 17.70 0.92
N LEU A 308 -6.86 17.48 1.65
CA LEU A 308 -6.79 17.67 3.09
C LEU A 308 -7.07 19.12 3.48
N ALA A 309 -6.50 20.10 2.77
CA ALA A 309 -6.76 21.52 3.00
C ALA A 309 -8.25 21.84 2.90
N ARG A 310 -8.92 21.33 1.88
CA ARG A 310 -10.36 21.51 1.68
C ARG A 310 -11.20 20.87 2.79
N LEU A 311 -10.86 19.66 3.22
CA LEU A 311 -11.58 18.96 4.27
C LEU A 311 -11.37 19.62 5.66
N LEU A 312 -10.14 20.04 5.96
CA LEU A 312 -9.80 20.68 7.23
C LEU A 312 -10.39 22.10 7.37
N THR A 313 -10.59 22.80 6.24
CA THR A 313 -11.18 24.15 6.25
C THR A 313 -12.69 24.15 6.18
N LYS A 314 -13.32 23.15 5.52
CA LYS A 314 -14.79 23.05 5.39
C LYS A 314 -15.51 22.88 6.74
N ASN A 315 -14.85 22.30 7.72
CA ASN A 315 -15.40 22.08 9.06
C ASN A 315 -15.16 23.26 10.04
N ARG A 316 -14.74 24.40 9.53
CA ARG A 316 -14.72 25.65 10.30
C ARG A 316 -16.15 26.19 10.31
N LYS A 317 -16.95 25.81 11.32
CA LYS A 317 -18.12 26.60 11.69
C LYS A 317 -17.60 27.88 12.33
N ASP A 318 -17.91 29.00 11.66
CA ASP A 318 -17.79 30.34 12.21
C ASP A 318 -18.56 30.46 13.52
#